data_a26375795ef12d294af2d5169384a894
#
_entry.id   a26375795ef12d294af2d5169384a894
#
_cell.length_a   1.000
_cell.length_b   1.000
_cell.length_c   1.000
_cell.angle_alpha   90.00
_cell.angle_beta   90.00
_cell.angle_gamma   90.00
#
_symmetry.space_group_name_H-M   'P 1'
#
loop_
_entity.id
_entity.type
_entity.pdbx_description
1 polymer ?
#
loop_
_entity_poly.entity_id
_entity_poly.type
_entity_poly.pdbx_seq_one_letter_code
_entity_poly.pdbx_strand_id
1 'polypeptide(L)'
;SAIAKGLQEASDGGWLGGHCRLVAVQAAECAPISRGWKEGSNKPIKVPPSTTIAGAISNPSPPSGARVLRWLRQTNGCAIAVSDRDIEAAQFRFASKSGRFVQPASAACLAALERLRNDNVVKCEDSVVLLLTGSGSNAPPVAIEVAEPCSLTQVMAELD
;
A
#
# COMPACT_ATOMS: atom_id res chain seq x y z
N SER A 1 -1.50 -10.74 8.79
CA SER A 1 -1.62 -12.17 9.16
C SER A 1 -3.07 -12.64 9.21
N ALA A 2 -4.04 -11.81 9.60
CA ALA A 2 -5.46 -12.19 9.62
C ALA A 2 -5.98 -12.51 8.20
N ILE A 3 -5.70 -11.66 7.23
CA ILE A 3 -6.07 -11.87 5.82
C ILE A 3 -5.53 -13.21 5.31
N ALA A 4 -4.25 -13.50 5.56
CA ALA A 4 -3.63 -14.75 5.13
C ALA A 4 -4.33 -15.97 5.74
N LYS A 5 -4.70 -15.89 7.04
CA LYS A 5 -5.45 -16.93 7.71
C LYS A 5 -6.84 -17.11 7.08
N GLY A 6 -7.57 -16.02 6.85
CA GLY A 6 -8.90 -16.10 6.22
C GLY A 6 -8.86 -16.65 4.79
N LEU A 7 -7.84 -16.30 4.00
CA LEU A 7 -7.65 -16.88 2.66
C LEU A 7 -7.35 -18.38 2.73
N GLN A 8 -6.54 -18.83 3.72
CA GLN A 8 -6.29 -20.24 3.92
C GLN A 8 -7.57 -20.99 4.32
N GLU A 9 -8.34 -20.47 5.26
CA GLU A 9 -9.62 -21.05 5.69
C GLU A 9 -10.62 -21.12 4.52
N ALA A 10 -10.69 -20.09 3.69
CA ALA A 10 -11.54 -20.08 2.50
C ALA A 10 -11.09 -21.12 1.46
N SER A 11 -9.77 -21.31 1.30
CA SER A 11 -9.21 -22.33 0.43
C SER A 11 -9.50 -23.74 0.95
N ASP A 12 -9.28 -23.97 2.24
CA ASP A 12 -9.54 -25.26 2.90
C ASP A 12 -11.03 -25.62 2.86
N GLY A 13 -11.91 -24.63 2.94
CA GLY A 13 -13.37 -24.78 2.78
C GLY A 13 -13.86 -24.91 1.35
N GLY A 14 -12.95 -24.89 0.35
CA GLY A 14 -13.32 -25.02 -1.06
C GLY A 14 -14.00 -23.77 -1.66
N TRP A 15 -13.98 -22.64 -0.96
CA TRP A 15 -14.60 -21.38 -1.42
C TRP A 15 -13.68 -20.54 -2.31
N LEU A 16 -12.38 -20.85 -2.31
CA LEU A 16 -11.37 -20.16 -3.11
C LEU A 16 -10.77 -21.14 -4.13
N GLY A 17 -11.05 -20.91 -5.40
CA GLY A 17 -10.43 -21.66 -6.49
C GLY A 17 -9.12 -21.01 -6.91
N GLY A 18 -7.98 -21.49 -6.41
CA GLY A 18 -6.66 -21.03 -6.81
C GLY A 18 -5.82 -20.43 -5.66
N HIS A 19 -4.59 -20.06 -6.00
CA HIS A 19 -3.65 -19.50 -5.04
C HIS A 19 -3.59 -17.97 -5.14
N CYS A 20 -3.81 -17.28 -4.02
CA CYS A 20 -3.65 -15.86 -3.91
C CYS A 20 -2.23 -15.54 -3.41
N ARG A 21 -1.42 -14.84 -4.21
CA ARG A 21 -0.11 -14.33 -3.78
C ARG A 21 -0.32 -13.09 -2.88
N LEU A 22 0.31 -13.08 -1.74
CA LEU A 22 0.23 -11.96 -0.80
C LEU A 22 1.42 -11.02 -0.96
N VAL A 23 1.14 -9.74 -0.96
CA VAL A 23 2.18 -8.70 -0.94
C VAL A 23 2.04 -7.88 0.35
N ALA A 24 3.13 -7.81 1.12
CA ALA A 24 3.22 -6.92 2.26
C ALA A 24 3.87 -5.59 1.84
N VAL A 25 3.14 -4.50 2.05
CA VAL A 25 3.60 -3.16 1.71
C VAL A 25 3.94 -2.40 2.98
N GLN A 26 5.06 -1.71 2.98
CA GLN A 26 5.51 -0.82 4.07
C GLN A 26 6.02 0.51 3.50
N ALA A 27 6.02 1.57 4.33
CA ALA A 27 6.74 2.78 4.03
C ALA A 27 8.26 2.53 4.16
N ALA A 28 9.07 3.09 3.27
CA ALA A 28 10.51 2.85 3.21
C ALA A 28 11.23 3.26 4.50
N GLU A 29 10.75 4.31 5.15
CA GLU A 29 11.26 4.84 6.41
C GLU A 29 11.01 3.89 7.58
N CYS A 30 10.00 3.01 7.47
CA CYS A 30 9.64 2.04 8.51
C CYS A 30 9.30 0.68 7.90
N ALA A 31 10.32 -0.08 7.44
CA ALA A 31 10.14 -1.30 6.66
C ALA A 31 10.80 -2.56 7.25
N PRO A 32 10.52 -2.94 8.51
CA PRO A 32 11.18 -4.08 9.16
C PRO A 32 10.89 -5.43 8.47
N ILE A 33 9.68 -5.62 7.92
CA ILE A 33 9.30 -6.85 7.21
C ILE A 33 9.99 -6.91 5.84
N SER A 34 9.99 -5.80 5.09
CA SER A 34 10.65 -5.73 3.79
C SER A 34 12.16 -5.93 3.91
N ARG A 35 12.81 -5.39 4.96
CA ARG A 35 14.22 -5.66 5.25
C ARG A 35 14.46 -7.13 5.54
N GLY A 36 13.68 -7.72 6.44
CA GLY A 36 13.78 -9.16 6.74
C GLY A 36 13.56 -10.04 5.52
N TRP A 37 12.64 -9.66 4.65
CA TRP A 37 12.40 -10.36 3.39
C TRP A 37 13.61 -10.33 2.47
N LYS A 38 14.21 -9.15 2.24
CA LYS A 38 15.38 -8.96 1.38
C LYS A 38 16.60 -9.73 1.86
N GLU A 39 16.78 -9.85 3.19
CA GLU A 39 17.87 -10.59 3.81
C GLU A 39 17.59 -12.10 3.97
N GLY A 40 16.46 -12.60 3.46
CA GLY A 40 16.07 -14.01 3.62
C GLY A 40 15.74 -14.41 5.06
N SER A 41 15.63 -13.45 5.97
CA SER A 41 15.36 -13.69 7.40
C SER A 41 13.94 -14.23 7.63
N ASN A 42 13.80 -15.11 8.63
CA ASN A 42 12.47 -15.56 9.11
C ASN A 42 11.82 -14.61 10.12
N LYS A 43 12.52 -13.53 10.49
CA LYS A 43 12.06 -12.52 11.44
C LYS A 43 12.19 -11.13 10.81
N PRO A 44 11.30 -10.17 11.15
CA PRO A 44 11.48 -8.79 10.75
C PRO A 44 12.78 -8.25 11.35
N ILE A 45 13.45 -7.37 10.61
CA ILE A 45 14.64 -6.67 11.10
C ILE A 45 14.17 -5.37 11.70
N LYS A 46 14.33 -5.26 13.02
CA LYS A 46 13.94 -4.07 13.78
C LYS A 46 14.60 -2.82 13.19
N VAL A 47 13.81 -1.78 13.03
CA VAL A 47 14.27 -0.46 12.56
C VAL A 47 14.07 0.58 13.67
N PRO A 48 14.83 1.66 13.68
CA PRO A 48 14.56 2.76 14.59
C PRO A 48 13.18 3.38 14.28
N PRO A 49 12.54 4.02 15.26
CA PRO A 49 11.35 4.84 15.00
C PRO A 49 11.69 5.90 13.94
N SER A 50 10.80 6.10 12.99
CA SER A 50 10.96 7.04 11.90
C SER A 50 9.63 7.73 11.61
N THR A 51 9.71 8.89 11.00
CA THR A 51 8.54 9.62 10.52
C THR A 51 8.24 9.25 9.09
N THR A 52 7.00 8.93 8.80
CA THR A 52 6.47 8.72 7.46
C THR A 52 5.07 9.32 7.38
N ILE A 53 4.65 9.80 6.21
CA ILE A 53 3.28 10.27 5.99
C ILE A 53 2.27 9.12 6.16
N ALA A 54 2.70 7.88 5.99
CA ALA A 54 1.89 6.68 6.17
C ALA A 54 1.92 6.18 7.64
N GLY A 55 1.69 7.07 8.61
CA GLY A 55 1.80 6.78 10.04
C GLY A 55 1.03 5.54 10.50
N ALA A 56 -0.14 5.25 9.92
CA ALA A 56 -0.95 4.10 10.31
C ALA A 56 -0.30 2.73 10.03
N ILE A 57 0.72 2.66 9.17
CA ILE A 57 1.52 1.45 8.90
C ILE A 57 2.95 1.55 9.45
N SER A 58 3.28 2.62 10.18
CA SER A 58 4.60 2.82 10.79
C SER A 58 4.71 2.00 12.08
N ASN A 59 5.25 0.80 11.97
CA ASN A 59 5.51 -0.08 13.13
C ASN A 59 6.93 -0.64 13.04
N PRO A 60 7.89 -0.11 13.83
CA PRO A 60 9.30 -0.51 13.76
C PRO A 60 9.58 -1.93 14.29
N SER A 61 8.64 -2.49 15.05
CA SER A 61 8.78 -3.84 15.65
C SER A 61 7.45 -4.60 15.61
N PRO A 62 6.98 -5.02 14.40
CA PRO A 62 5.68 -5.65 14.26
C PRO A 62 5.64 -7.02 14.95
N PRO A 63 4.76 -7.25 15.93
CA PRO A 63 4.73 -8.49 16.73
C PRO A 63 4.39 -9.72 15.88
N SER A 64 3.62 -9.55 14.81
CA SER A 64 3.28 -10.62 13.87
C SER A 64 4.22 -10.74 12.67
N GLY A 65 5.34 -10.03 12.66
CA GLY A 65 6.21 -9.92 11.48
C GLY A 65 6.78 -11.26 11.00
N ALA A 66 7.20 -12.14 11.92
CA ALA A 66 7.66 -13.48 11.56
C ALA A 66 6.55 -14.32 10.88
N ARG A 67 5.31 -14.19 11.36
CA ARG A 67 4.15 -14.85 10.76
C ARG A 67 3.86 -14.31 9.37
N VAL A 68 3.96 -13.00 9.18
CA VAL A 68 3.81 -12.37 7.85
C VAL A 68 4.85 -12.91 6.88
N LEU A 69 6.14 -12.91 7.24
CA LEU A 69 7.22 -13.45 6.40
C LEU A 69 6.99 -14.91 6.01
N ARG A 70 6.50 -15.74 6.92
CA ARG A 70 6.12 -17.12 6.63
C ARG A 70 4.98 -17.19 5.59
N TRP A 71 3.91 -16.41 5.77
CA TRP A 71 2.81 -16.38 4.82
C TRP A 71 3.23 -15.91 3.43
N LEU A 72 4.08 -14.90 3.35
CA LEU A 72 4.59 -14.43 2.06
C LEU A 72 5.32 -15.55 1.30
N ARG A 73 6.14 -16.35 2.01
CA ARG A 73 6.84 -17.50 1.38
C ARG A 73 5.87 -18.60 0.95
N GLN A 74 4.89 -18.93 1.79
CA GLN A 74 3.90 -19.98 1.49
C GLN A 74 3.00 -19.63 0.31
N THR A 75 2.76 -18.33 0.06
CA THR A 75 1.91 -17.85 -1.03
C THR A 75 2.69 -17.41 -2.26
N ASN A 76 4.00 -17.67 -2.35
CA ASN A 76 4.88 -17.12 -3.38
C ASN A 76 4.72 -15.60 -3.55
N GLY A 77 4.46 -14.92 -2.45
CA GLY A 77 4.31 -13.47 -2.37
C GLY A 77 5.63 -12.75 -2.22
N CYS A 78 5.55 -11.47 -1.81
CA CYS A 78 6.75 -10.67 -1.55
C CYS A 78 6.48 -9.59 -0.50
N ALA A 79 7.56 -8.94 -0.04
CA ALA A 79 7.46 -7.71 0.75
C ALA A 79 8.16 -6.57 0.02
N ILE A 80 7.51 -5.43 -0.04
CA ILE A 80 8.00 -4.23 -0.73
C ILE A 80 7.90 -3.01 0.19
N ALA A 81 8.85 -2.09 0.04
CA ALA A 81 8.84 -0.80 0.71
C ALA A 81 8.76 0.30 -0.36
N VAL A 82 7.89 1.28 -0.14
CA VAL A 82 7.65 2.42 -1.04
C VAL A 82 7.98 3.73 -0.32
N SER A 83 8.52 4.70 -1.04
CA SER A 83 8.87 5.99 -0.45
C SER A 83 7.63 6.85 -0.19
N ASP A 84 7.74 7.81 0.73
CA ASP A 84 6.67 8.77 1.00
C ASP A 84 6.30 9.58 -0.25
N ARG A 85 7.29 9.91 -1.08
CA ARG A 85 7.07 10.58 -2.38
C ARG A 85 6.20 9.74 -3.32
N ASP A 86 6.47 8.43 -3.42
CA ASP A 86 5.68 7.54 -4.28
C ASP A 86 4.27 7.35 -3.73
N ILE A 87 4.13 7.27 -2.39
CA ILE A 87 2.84 7.19 -1.71
C ILE A 87 1.99 8.43 -2.01
N GLU A 88 2.55 9.62 -1.85
CA GLU A 88 1.88 10.89 -2.11
C GLU A 88 1.46 10.99 -3.58
N ALA A 89 2.37 10.72 -4.50
CA ALA A 89 2.08 10.74 -5.93
C ALA A 89 0.97 9.74 -6.33
N ALA A 90 0.97 8.53 -5.74
CA ALA A 90 -0.08 7.54 -5.96
C ALA A 90 -1.43 7.97 -5.39
N GLN A 91 -1.43 8.62 -4.22
CA GLN A 91 -2.62 9.17 -3.58
C GLN A 91 -3.30 10.22 -4.48
N PHE A 92 -2.53 11.18 -4.99
CA PHE A 92 -3.06 12.23 -5.90
C PHE A 92 -3.58 11.64 -7.22
N ARG A 93 -2.83 10.72 -7.84
CA ARG A 93 -3.28 10.06 -9.08
C ARG A 93 -4.58 9.26 -8.88
N PHE A 94 -4.71 8.59 -7.75
CA PHE A 94 -5.93 7.85 -7.44
C PHE A 94 -7.11 8.79 -7.23
N ALA A 95 -6.91 9.86 -6.46
CA ALA A 95 -7.94 10.86 -6.21
C ALA A 95 -8.43 11.51 -7.51
N SER A 96 -7.53 11.95 -8.38
CA SER A 96 -7.87 12.60 -9.65
C SER A 96 -8.62 11.68 -10.62
N LYS A 97 -8.31 10.37 -10.60
CA LYS A 97 -8.95 9.41 -11.52
C LYS A 97 -10.25 8.81 -10.97
N SER A 98 -10.38 8.65 -9.67
CA SER A 98 -11.51 7.95 -9.04
C SER A 98 -12.47 8.86 -8.29
N GLY A 99 -12.11 10.13 -8.06
CA GLY A 99 -12.82 11.04 -7.18
C GLY A 99 -12.78 10.63 -5.70
N ARG A 100 -11.94 9.66 -5.33
CA ARG A 100 -11.83 9.13 -3.97
C ARG A 100 -10.48 9.45 -3.38
N PHE A 101 -10.48 10.08 -2.21
CA PHE A 101 -9.27 10.38 -1.48
C PHE A 101 -9.07 9.35 -0.36
N VAL A 102 -7.96 8.61 -0.41
CA VAL A 102 -7.58 7.60 0.59
C VAL A 102 -6.44 8.12 1.45
N GLN A 103 -6.30 7.62 2.68
CA GLN A 103 -5.17 7.99 3.54
C GLN A 103 -3.83 7.47 2.98
N PRO A 104 -2.67 8.10 3.32
CA PRO A 104 -1.36 7.70 2.80
C PRO A 104 -1.03 6.22 3.02
N ALA A 105 -1.38 5.66 4.17
CA ALA A 105 -1.18 4.24 4.46
C ALA A 105 -1.91 3.31 3.48
N SER A 106 -3.08 3.70 2.98
CA SER A 106 -3.80 2.97 1.93
C SER A 106 -3.19 3.23 0.56
N ALA A 107 -2.78 4.47 0.27
CA ALA A 107 -2.12 4.84 -0.98
C ALA A 107 -0.78 4.10 -1.19
N ALA A 108 -0.13 3.65 -0.11
CA ALA A 108 1.07 2.82 -0.19
C ALA A 108 0.84 1.55 -1.03
N CYS A 109 -0.36 0.96 -1.00
CA CYS A 109 -0.70 -0.20 -1.83
C CYS A 109 -0.74 0.15 -3.33
N LEU A 110 -1.20 1.36 -3.67
CA LEU A 110 -1.22 1.87 -5.05
C LEU A 110 0.20 2.10 -5.56
N ALA A 111 1.05 2.76 -4.76
CA ALA A 111 2.46 2.97 -5.09
C ALA A 111 3.22 1.63 -5.25
N ALA A 112 2.91 0.66 -4.39
CA ALA A 112 3.49 -0.68 -4.50
C ALA A 112 3.07 -1.40 -5.78
N LEU A 113 1.81 -1.30 -6.19
CA LEU A 113 1.33 -1.89 -7.45
C LEU A 113 2.07 -1.33 -8.65
N GLU A 114 2.22 0.00 -8.72
CA GLU A 114 2.95 0.65 -9.81
C GLU A 114 4.39 0.14 -9.91
N ARG A 115 5.06 0.05 -8.77
CA ARG A 115 6.44 -0.47 -8.73
C ARG A 115 6.51 -1.94 -9.11
N LEU A 116 5.61 -2.79 -8.61
CA LEU A 116 5.59 -4.22 -8.94
C LEU A 116 5.30 -4.47 -10.42
N ARG A 117 4.52 -3.60 -11.06
CA ARG A 117 4.31 -3.63 -12.51
C ARG A 117 5.57 -3.25 -13.28
N ASN A 118 6.24 -2.18 -12.86
CA ASN A 118 7.50 -1.75 -13.48
C ASN A 118 8.61 -2.81 -13.35
N ASP A 119 8.62 -3.53 -12.23
CA ASP A 119 9.54 -4.62 -11.95
C ASP A 119 9.10 -5.97 -12.59
N ASN A 120 8.01 -5.98 -13.38
CA ASN A 120 7.39 -7.17 -14.01
C ASN A 120 7.01 -8.30 -13.04
N VAL A 121 6.81 -8.00 -11.76
CA VAL A 121 6.33 -8.93 -10.73
C VAL A 121 4.82 -9.12 -10.84
N VAL A 122 4.09 -8.07 -11.21
CA VAL A 122 2.66 -8.09 -11.52
C VAL A 122 2.49 -7.78 -13.00
N LYS A 123 1.81 -8.65 -13.72
CA LYS A 123 1.57 -8.57 -15.15
C LYS A 123 0.19 -7.98 -15.46
N CYS A 124 -0.06 -7.63 -16.74
CA CYS A 124 -1.33 -7.04 -17.16
C CYS A 124 -2.50 -8.02 -17.03
N GLU A 125 -2.24 -9.32 -17.19
CA GLU A 125 -3.21 -10.40 -17.07
C GLU A 125 -3.51 -10.82 -15.61
N ASP A 126 -2.72 -10.35 -14.64
CA ASP A 126 -2.94 -10.67 -13.22
C ASP A 126 -4.17 -9.94 -12.66
N SER A 127 -5.00 -10.66 -11.93
CA SER A 127 -6.05 -10.07 -11.10
C SER A 127 -5.46 -9.58 -9.78
N VAL A 128 -5.65 -8.31 -9.47
CA VAL A 128 -5.06 -7.68 -8.28
C VAL A 128 -6.14 -7.08 -7.40
N VAL A 129 -6.09 -7.37 -6.10
CA VAL A 129 -6.93 -6.75 -5.08
C VAL A 129 -6.08 -5.85 -4.20
N LEU A 130 -6.40 -4.56 -4.14
CA LEU A 130 -5.79 -3.59 -3.25
C LEU A 130 -6.68 -3.33 -2.04
N LEU A 131 -6.12 -3.45 -0.85
CA LEU A 131 -6.84 -3.21 0.41
C LEU A 131 -6.68 -1.75 0.83
N LEU A 132 -7.63 -0.92 0.44
CA LEU A 132 -7.67 0.51 0.75
C LEU A 132 -8.60 0.74 1.96
N THR A 133 -8.08 0.52 3.16
CA THR A 133 -8.87 0.44 4.39
C THR A 133 -9.12 1.78 5.08
N GLY A 134 -8.49 2.86 4.64
CA GLY A 134 -8.61 4.17 5.29
C GLY A 134 -8.98 5.29 4.32
N SER A 135 -9.95 6.13 4.74
CA SER A 135 -10.32 7.36 4.05
C SER A 135 -9.29 8.47 4.29
N GLY A 136 -9.03 9.28 3.29
CA GLY A 136 -8.16 10.45 3.39
C GLY A 136 -8.74 11.55 4.28
N SER A 137 -10.04 11.58 4.50
CA SER A 137 -10.67 12.53 5.44
C SER A 137 -10.23 12.34 6.90
N ASN A 138 -9.69 11.19 7.24
CA ASN A 138 -9.16 10.88 8.57
C ASN A 138 -7.65 11.16 8.70
N ALA A 139 -6.98 11.59 7.61
CA ALA A 139 -5.58 11.99 7.63
C ALA A 139 -5.47 13.48 7.96
N PRO A 140 -4.38 13.94 8.61
CA PRO A 140 -4.13 15.37 8.72
C PRO A 140 -4.14 15.97 7.32
N PRO A 141 -4.69 17.18 7.14
CA PRO A 141 -4.75 17.81 5.84
C PRO A 141 -3.34 17.93 5.28
N VAL A 142 -3.07 17.26 4.16
CA VAL A 142 -1.97 17.65 3.28
C VAL A 142 -2.28 19.10 2.91
N ALA A 143 -1.30 19.99 2.99
CA ALA A 143 -1.47 21.37 2.54
C ALA A 143 -1.86 21.31 1.05
N ILE A 144 -3.16 21.34 0.80
CA ILE A 144 -3.68 21.57 -0.53
C ILE A 144 -3.44 23.05 -0.76
N GLU A 145 -2.58 23.42 -1.69
CA GLU A 145 -2.63 24.76 -2.24
C GLU A 145 -4.03 24.92 -2.80
N VAL A 146 -4.87 25.61 -2.05
CA VAL A 146 -6.19 26.00 -2.52
C VAL A 146 -5.90 26.96 -3.67
N ALA A 147 -6.27 26.58 -4.88
CA ALA A 147 -6.19 27.50 -6.01
C ALA A 147 -6.89 28.80 -5.60
N GLU A 148 -6.28 29.92 -5.91
CA GLU A 148 -6.88 31.25 -5.69
C GLU A 148 -8.34 31.23 -6.17
N PRO A 149 -9.26 31.83 -5.43
CA PRO A 149 -10.65 31.85 -5.83
C PRO A 149 -10.76 32.47 -7.22
N CYS A 150 -11.08 31.67 -8.21
CA CYS A 150 -11.33 32.15 -9.57
C CYS A 150 -12.82 32.50 -9.76
N SER A 151 -13.11 33.51 -10.58
CA SER A 151 -14.48 33.85 -10.92
C SER A 151 -15.12 32.76 -11.79
N LEU A 152 -16.44 32.63 -11.73
CA LEU A 152 -17.17 31.68 -12.57
C LEU A 152 -16.83 31.83 -14.06
N THR A 153 -16.56 33.04 -14.50
CA THR A 153 -16.18 33.41 -15.87
C THR A 153 -14.78 32.78 -16.25
N GLN A 154 -13.85 32.75 -15.30
CA GLN A 154 -12.54 32.10 -15.51
C GLN A 154 -12.68 30.58 -15.58
N VAL A 155 -13.51 29.99 -14.74
CA VAL A 155 -13.80 28.54 -14.79
C VAL A 155 -14.44 28.13 -16.10
N MET A 156 -15.40 28.94 -16.58
CA MET A 156 -16.09 28.64 -17.85
C MET A 156 -15.17 28.77 -19.07
N ALA A 157 -14.20 29.66 -19.02
CA ALA A 157 -13.20 29.81 -20.10
C ALA A 157 -12.17 28.69 -20.20
N GLU A 158 -12.00 27.90 -19.15
CA GLU A 158 -11.09 26.71 -19.14
C GLU A 158 -11.82 25.41 -19.55
N LEU A 159 -13.15 25.46 -19.71
CA LEU A 159 -13.98 24.31 -20.09
C LEU A 159 -14.36 24.30 -21.59
N ASP A 160 -14.08 25.39 -22.33
CA ASP A 160 -14.19 25.50 -23.80
C ASP A 160 -12.86 25.13 -24.47
#